data_38fece992244c58b722e71fbf6355765
#
_entry.id   38fece992244c58b722e71fbf6355765
#
_cell.length_a   1.000
_cell.length_b   1.000
_cell.length_c   1.000
_cell.angle_alpha   90.00
_cell.angle_beta   90.00
_cell.angle_gamma   90.00
#
_symmetry.space_group_name_H-M   'P 1'
#
loop_
_entity.id
_entity.type
_entity.pdbx_description
1 polymer ?
#
loop_
_entity_poly.entity_id
_entity_poly.type
_entity_poly.pdbx_seq_one_letter_code
_entity_poly.pdbx_strand_id
1 'polypeptide(L)'
;ALTVIAVTPETVQTAIETLHRPAQYSRTIRVEQVWSGGSGSFDTTVTVSGRWTRTDRTLADGQTRHTITDGEITYIWYDSESAVYSGPAGEITPDDEQAIPTYETILDLPVEDIAAADYRSVSGVNCIYVETVQDPEGYSQRYWVSVETGLLVASERLLEGETIYRMASLTADLSTPSADRFILPDGTVLLDT
;
A
#
# COMPACT_ATOMS: atom_id res chain seq x y z
N ALA A 1 -29.04 -8.14 17.24
CA ALA A 1 -28.59 -6.75 17.18
C ALA A 1 -27.12 -6.72 16.76
N LEU A 2 -26.83 -5.95 15.72
CA LEU A 2 -25.43 -5.73 15.30
C LEU A 2 -24.79 -4.79 16.31
N THR A 3 -23.77 -5.26 16.98
CA THR A 3 -22.97 -4.40 17.86
C THR A 3 -21.90 -3.71 17.06
N VAL A 4 -22.00 -2.38 16.96
CA VAL A 4 -20.95 -1.59 16.34
C VAL A 4 -19.86 -1.35 17.38
N ILE A 5 -18.66 -1.86 17.15
CA ILE A 5 -17.53 -1.63 18.03
C ILE A 5 -17.06 -0.20 17.82
N ALA A 6 -16.98 0.57 18.92
CA ALA A 6 -16.46 1.92 18.85
C ALA A 6 -14.96 1.89 18.50
N VAL A 7 -14.57 2.71 17.54
CA VAL A 7 -13.18 2.86 17.15
C VAL A 7 -12.66 4.15 17.76
N THR A 8 -11.60 4.04 18.55
CA THR A 8 -10.92 5.15 19.22
C THR A 8 -9.42 5.09 18.93
N PRO A 9 -8.65 6.14 19.21
CA PRO A 9 -7.21 6.06 19.05
C PRO A 9 -6.56 4.89 19.79
N GLU A 10 -7.12 4.48 20.92
CA GLU A 10 -6.60 3.37 21.73
C GLU A 10 -6.98 2.00 21.18
N THR A 11 -8.08 1.88 20.44
CA THR A 11 -8.61 0.60 19.98
C THR A 11 -8.42 0.37 18.48
N VAL A 12 -8.10 1.42 17.72
CA VAL A 12 -8.13 1.36 16.24
C VAL A 12 -7.12 0.38 15.67
N GLN A 13 -5.93 0.28 16.23
CA GLN A 13 -4.91 -0.64 15.71
C GLN A 13 -5.36 -2.08 15.84
N THR A 14 -5.93 -2.46 16.97
CA THR A 14 -6.50 -3.80 17.17
C THR A 14 -7.69 -4.04 16.23
N ALA A 15 -8.54 -3.04 16.05
CA ALA A 15 -9.69 -3.15 15.16
C ALA A 15 -9.25 -3.41 13.71
N ILE A 16 -8.22 -2.70 13.26
CA ILE A 16 -7.67 -2.89 11.90
C ILE A 16 -6.99 -4.26 11.77
N GLU A 17 -6.20 -4.65 12.76
CA GLU A 17 -5.48 -5.92 12.74
C GLU A 17 -6.44 -7.11 12.63
N THR A 18 -7.61 -7.03 13.24
CA THR A 18 -8.58 -8.13 13.26
C THR A 18 -9.46 -8.20 12.02
N LEU A 19 -9.38 -7.23 11.11
CA LEU A 19 -10.13 -7.29 9.86
C LEU A 19 -9.67 -8.47 9.00
N HIS A 20 -10.64 -9.10 8.33
CA HIS A 20 -10.33 -10.20 7.41
C HIS A 20 -9.82 -9.64 6.08
N ARG A 21 -8.66 -10.14 5.62
CA ARG A 21 -8.05 -9.73 4.36
C ARG A 21 -8.05 -10.87 3.36
N PRO A 22 -8.29 -10.59 2.06
CA PRO A 22 -8.18 -11.63 1.05
C PRO A 22 -6.72 -12.08 0.90
N ALA A 23 -6.53 -13.39 0.70
CA ALA A 23 -5.21 -13.96 0.43
C ALA A 23 -4.76 -13.73 -1.00
N GLN A 24 -5.69 -13.43 -1.90
CA GLN A 24 -5.45 -13.25 -3.33
C GLN A 24 -6.26 -12.08 -3.84
N TYR A 25 -5.62 -11.14 -4.54
CA TYR A 25 -6.29 -10.01 -5.16
C TYR A 25 -5.32 -9.28 -6.08
N SER A 26 -5.86 -8.39 -6.90
CA SER A 26 -5.06 -7.38 -7.60
C SER A 26 -5.75 -6.03 -7.50
N ARG A 27 -4.96 -4.96 -7.52
CA ARG A 27 -5.49 -3.60 -7.48
C ARG A 27 -4.54 -2.63 -8.14
N THR A 28 -5.10 -1.51 -8.60
CA THR A 28 -4.32 -0.40 -9.12
C THR A 28 -4.37 0.75 -8.11
N ILE A 29 -3.20 1.27 -7.78
CA ILE A 29 -3.03 2.35 -6.82
C ILE A 29 -2.45 3.55 -7.56
N ARG A 30 -3.00 4.73 -7.32
CA ARG A 30 -2.45 6.00 -7.80
C ARG A 30 -1.81 6.75 -6.65
N VAL A 31 -0.59 7.22 -6.87
CA VAL A 31 0.13 8.08 -5.93
C VAL A 31 0.34 9.43 -6.58
N GLU A 32 -0.02 10.49 -5.86
CA GLU A 32 0.20 11.88 -6.25
C GLU A 32 1.11 12.53 -5.22
N GLN A 33 2.11 13.27 -5.69
CA GLN A 33 3.07 13.93 -4.80
C GLN A 33 3.23 15.39 -5.23
N VAL A 34 3.40 16.26 -4.24
CA VAL A 34 3.67 17.69 -4.44
C VAL A 34 4.92 18.04 -3.65
N TRP A 35 5.85 18.71 -4.32
CA TRP A 35 7.08 19.21 -3.69
C TRP A 35 7.30 20.66 -4.12
N SER A 36 8.30 21.34 -3.53
CA SER A 36 8.53 22.77 -3.74
C SER A 36 8.78 23.16 -5.19
N GLY A 37 9.26 22.23 -6.03
CA GLY A 37 9.55 22.49 -7.43
C GLY A 37 8.52 21.96 -8.41
N GLY A 38 7.41 21.35 -7.94
CA GLY A 38 6.43 20.78 -8.86
C GLY A 38 5.55 19.71 -8.23
N SER A 39 4.96 18.89 -9.09
CA SER A 39 4.10 17.78 -8.69
C SER A 39 4.26 16.62 -9.67
N GLY A 40 3.88 15.43 -9.24
CA GLY A 40 3.92 14.25 -10.09
C GLY A 40 2.95 13.20 -9.60
N SER A 41 2.65 12.23 -10.47
CA SER A 41 1.82 11.10 -10.12
C SER A 41 2.31 9.85 -10.83
N PHE A 42 2.02 8.68 -10.25
CA PHE A 42 2.27 7.40 -10.90
C PHE A 42 1.21 6.39 -10.49
N ASP A 43 0.98 5.43 -11.38
CA ASP A 43 0.09 4.30 -11.11
C ASP A 43 0.92 3.05 -10.89
N THR A 44 0.51 2.24 -9.91
CA THR A 44 1.14 0.98 -9.57
C THR A 44 0.07 -0.10 -9.52
N THR A 45 0.33 -1.23 -10.18
CA THR A 45 -0.53 -2.41 -10.07
C THR A 45 0.10 -3.36 -9.06
N VAL A 46 -0.68 -3.78 -8.07
CA VAL A 46 -0.25 -4.72 -7.02
C VAL A 46 -1.06 -5.98 -7.16
N THR A 47 -0.38 -7.12 -7.30
CA THR A 47 -0.99 -8.45 -7.38
C THR A 47 -0.48 -9.28 -6.23
N VAL A 48 -1.40 -9.84 -5.43
CA VAL A 48 -1.05 -10.65 -4.25
C VAL A 48 -1.62 -12.05 -4.42
N SER A 49 -0.79 -13.05 -4.16
CA SER A 49 -1.22 -14.45 -4.12
C SER A 49 -0.46 -15.15 -2.98
N GLY A 50 -1.17 -15.38 -1.86
CA GLY A 50 -0.56 -15.95 -0.66
C GLY A 50 0.57 -15.07 -0.14
N ARG A 51 1.76 -15.64 -0.04
CA ARG A 51 2.94 -14.92 0.43
C ARG A 51 3.61 -14.04 -0.64
N TRP A 52 3.21 -14.20 -1.91
CA TRP A 52 3.85 -13.49 -3.02
C TRP A 52 3.11 -12.20 -3.35
N THR A 53 3.87 -11.13 -3.52
CA THR A 53 3.37 -9.83 -3.97
C THR A 53 4.14 -9.40 -5.20
N ARG A 54 3.41 -9.11 -6.28
CA ARG A 54 3.99 -8.49 -7.48
C ARG A 54 3.56 -7.02 -7.55
N THR A 55 4.52 -6.16 -7.83
CA THR A 55 4.27 -4.74 -8.03
C THR A 55 4.79 -4.33 -9.40
N ASP A 56 3.94 -3.72 -10.22
CA ASP A 56 4.29 -3.19 -11.53
C ASP A 56 4.12 -1.67 -11.47
N ARG A 57 5.21 -0.94 -11.61
CA ARG A 57 5.21 0.49 -11.45
C ARG A 57 5.77 1.17 -12.70
N THR A 58 4.98 2.09 -13.28
CA THR A 58 5.43 2.93 -14.38
C THR A 58 6.28 4.06 -13.83
N LEU A 59 7.51 4.16 -14.32
CA LEU A 59 8.46 5.19 -13.92
C LEU A 59 8.28 6.46 -14.76
N ALA A 60 8.94 7.55 -14.35
CA ALA A 60 8.83 8.84 -15.00
C ALA A 60 9.31 8.83 -16.47
N ASP A 61 10.24 7.93 -16.82
CA ASP A 61 10.76 7.78 -18.19
C ASP A 61 9.89 6.88 -19.07
N GLY A 62 8.76 6.39 -18.56
CA GLY A 62 7.85 5.49 -19.28
C GLY A 62 8.17 4.02 -19.15
N GLN A 63 9.31 3.66 -18.54
CA GLN A 63 9.65 2.26 -18.26
C GLN A 63 8.74 1.70 -17.16
N THR A 64 8.52 0.40 -17.18
CA THR A 64 7.85 -0.28 -16.08
C THR A 64 8.88 -1.09 -15.29
N ARG A 65 8.89 -0.88 -13.98
CA ARG A 65 9.66 -1.69 -13.05
C ARG A 65 8.75 -2.76 -12.47
N HIS A 66 9.19 -4.00 -12.52
CA HIS A 66 8.48 -5.16 -11.98
C HIS A 66 9.21 -5.65 -10.74
N THR A 67 8.48 -5.88 -9.68
CA THR A 67 9.02 -6.40 -8.43
C THR A 67 8.16 -7.56 -7.97
N ILE A 68 8.76 -8.68 -7.58
CA ILE A 68 8.05 -9.79 -6.93
C ILE A 68 8.80 -10.13 -5.65
N THR A 69 8.07 -10.23 -4.54
CA THR A 69 8.66 -10.55 -3.24
C THR A 69 7.77 -11.50 -2.45
N ASP A 70 8.38 -12.36 -1.65
CA ASP A 70 7.67 -13.15 -0.64
C ASP A 70 7.94 -12.65 0.79
N GLY A 71 8.62 -11.51 0.94
CA GLY A 71 9.01 -10.95 2.22
C GLY A 71 10.42 -11.35 2.66
N GLU A 72 10.99 -12.38 2.07
CA GLU A 72 12.37 -12.81 2.35
C GLU A 72 13.29 -12.50 1.19
N ILE A 73 12.84 -12.78 -0.02
CA ILE A 73 13.59 -12.52 -1.25
C ILE A 73 12.80 -11.61 -2.15
N THR A 74 13.48 -10.74 -2.89
CA THR A 74 12.88 -9.83 -3.85
C THR A 74 13.56 -9.98 -5.20
N TYR A 75 12.74 -10.02 -6.27
CA TYR A 75 13.17 -10.02 -7.65
C TYR A 75 12.75 -8.71 -8.30
N ILE A 76 13.67 -8.06 -9.03
CA ILE A 76 13.38 -6.79 -9.71
C ILE A 76 13.87 -6.88 -11.15
N TRP A 77 13.05 -6.44 -12.10
CA TRP A 77 13.46 -6.30 -13.49
C TRP A 77 12.73 -5.13 -14.14
N TYR A 78 13.24 -4.71 -15.30
CA TYR A 78 12.71 -3.59 -16.07
C TYR A 78 12.41 -4.07 -17.49
N ASP A 79 11.38 -3.48 -18.13
CA ASP A 79 11.02 -3.85 -19.51
C ASP A 79 12.13 -3.64 -20.51
N SER A 80 12.99 -2.63 -20.29
CA SER A 80 14.09 -2.30 -21.18
C SER A 80 15.33 -3.18 -21.02
N GLU A 81 15.35 -4.05 -20.02
CA GLU A 81 16.49 -4.90 -19.70
C GLU A 81 16.09 -6.36 -19.63
N SER A 82 17.02 -7.25 -20.00
CA SER A 82 16.80 -8.71 -19.87
C SER A 82 17.23 -9.25 -18.50
N ALA A 83 17.96 -8.42 -17.72
CA ALA A 83 18.49 -8.85 -16.43
C ALA A 83 17.41 -8.85 -15.35
N VAL A 84 17.44 -9.89 -14.49
CA VAL A 84 16.65 -9.95 -13.28
C VAL A 84 17.59 -9.84 -12.09
N TYR A 85 17.34 -8.86 -11.24
CA TYR A 85 18.10 -8.65 -10.02
C TYR A 85 17.38 -9.32 -8.86
N SER A 86 18.10 -9.99 -7.98
CA SER A 86 17.52 -10.64 -6.81
C SER A 86 18.37 -10.41 -5.58
N GLY A 87 17.74 -10.39 -4.42
CA GLY A 87 18.41 -10.23 -3.14
C GLY A 87 17.43 -10.27 -1.98
N PRO A 88 17.94 -10.14 -0.73
CA PRO A 88 17.06 -10.06 0.43
C PRO A 88 16.08 -8.91 0.34
N ALA A 89 14.85 -9.13 0.81
CA ALA A 89 13.83 -8.10 0.82
C ALA A 89 14.32 -6.89 1.65
N GLY A 90 14.14 -5.70 1.09
CA GLY A 90 14.55 -4.46 1.73
C GLY A 90 15.94 -3.96 1.35
N GLU A 91 16.80 -4.81 0.80
CA GLU A 91 18.16 -4.40 0.43
C GLU A 91 18.28 -3.91 -1.01
N ILE A 92 17.43 -4.41 -1.90
CA ILE A 92 17.51 -4.05 -3.31
C ILE A 92 16.34 -3.19 -3.79
N THR A 93 15.42 -2.81 -2.90
CA THR A 93 14.36 -1.86 -3.22
C THR A 93 14.93 -0.45 -3.18
N PRO A 94 14.93 0.27 -4.31
CA PRO A 94 15.72 1.49 -4.42
C PRO A 94 15.17 2.71 -3.69
N ASP A 95 13.94 2.70 -3.19
CA ASP A 95 13.36 3.93 -2.68
C ASP A 95 12.41 3.68 -1.50
N ASP A 96 12.95 3.69 -0.29
CA ASP A 96 12.12 3.75 0.92
C ASP A 96 11.22 4.99 0.93
N GLU A 97 11.68 6.08 0.29
CA GLU A 97 10.90 7.33 0.20
C GLU A 97 9.65 7.20 -0.68
N GLN A 98 9.58 6.17 -1.50
CA GLN A 98 8.45 5.94 -2.39
C GLN A 98 7.65 4.70 -2.04
N ALA A 99 7.86 4.17 -0.85
CA ALA A 99 7.08 3.03 -0.38
C ALA A 99 5.60 3.42 -0.27
N ILE A 100 4.74 2.58 -0.85
CA ILE A 100 3.30 2.76 -0.74
C ILE A 100 2.88 2.26 0.65
N PRO A 101 2.18 3.08 1.45
CA PRO A 101 1.75 2.64 2.77
C PRO A 101 0.73 1.52 2.67
N THR A 102 0.67 0.69 3.70
CA THR A 102 -0.32 -0.38 3.85
C THR A 102 -0.99 -0.23 5.21
N TYR A 103 -1.97 -1.11 5.50
CA TYR A 103 -2.57 -1.13 6.84
C TYR A 103 -1.51 -1.35 7.93
N GLU A 104 -0.43 -2.07 7.62
CA GLU A 104 0.65 -2.33 8.58
C GLU A 104 1.37 -1.05 9.01
N THR A 105 1.39 -0.04 8.15
CA THR A 105 1.92 1.28 8.50
C THR A 105 1.20 1.85 9.71
N ILE A 106 -0.12 1.63 9.82
CA ILE A 106 -0.91 2.09 10.96
C ILE A 106 -0.56 1.28 12.22
N LEU A 107 -0.36 -0.03 12.07
CA LEU A 107 -0.03 -0.89 13.20
C LEU A 107 1.32 -0.55 13.82
N ASP A 108 2.23 0.01 13.02
CA ASP A 108 3.56 0.41 13.47
C ASP A 108 3.60 1.77 14.14
N LEU A 109 2.50 2.54 14.11
CA LEU A 109 2.44 3.84 14.76
C LEU A 109 2.46 3.69 16.28
N PRO A 110 3.19 4.58 16.99
CA PRO A 110 2.98 4.70 18.45
C PRO A 110 1.53 5.13 18.72
N VAL A 111 0.90 4.53 19.71
CA VAL A 111 -0.51 4.84 20.03
C VAL A 111 -0.70 6.33 20.36
N GLU A 112 0.29 6.94 21.00
CA GLU A 112 0.26 8.36 21.34
C GLU A 112 0.30 9.29 20.12
N ASP A 113 0.71 8.77 18.96
CA ASP A 113 0.73 9.56 17.72
C ASP A 113 -0.63 9.55 16.99
N ILE A 114 -1.59 8.74 17.45
CA ILE A 114 -2.92 8.69 16.85
C ILE A 114 -3.79 9.76 17.50
N ALA A 115 -4.15 10.78 16.71
CA ALA A 115 -4.96 11.91 17.20
C ALA A 115 -6.46 11.63 17.13
N ALA A 116 -6.90 10.89 16.10
CA ALA A 116 -8.32 10.61 15.88
C ALA A 116 -8.48 9.29 15.15
N ALA A 117 -9.59 8.61 15.43
CA ALA A 117 -9.98 7.38 14.73
C ALA A 117 -11.50 7.26 14.79
N ASP A 118 -12.11 6.96 13.64
CA ASP A 118 -13.55 6.73 13.56
C ASP A 118 -13.90 5.95 12.28
N TYR A 119 -15.19 5.70 12.08
CA TYR A 119 -15.69 5.13 10.83
C TYR A 119 -16.04 6.24 9.87
N ARG A 120 -15.56 6.14 8.63
CA ARG A 120 -15.85 7.10 7.57
C ARG A 120 -16.07 6.40 6.24
N SER A 121 -16.91 6.97 5.38
CA SER A 121 -17.11 6.47 4.03
C SER A 121 -16.28 7.29 3.05
N VAL A 122 -15.60 6.59 2.14
CA VAL A 122 -14.80 7.21 1.05
C VAL A 122 -15.25 6.57 -0.25
N SER A 123 -15.76 7.38 -1.18
CA SER A 123 -16.22 6.89 -2.50
C SER A 123 -17.16 5.69 -2.40
N GLY A 124 -18.06 5.69 -1.41
CA GLY A 124 -19.01 4.61 -1.19
C GLY A 124 -18.47 3.40 -0.44
N VAL A 125 -17.21 3.43 0.00
CA VAL A 125 -16.56 2.35 0.75
C VAL A 125 -16.55 2.71 2.23
N ASN A 126 -17.04 1.80 3.08
CA ASN A 126 -16.98 1.99 4.53
C ASN A 126 -15.58 1.72 5.02
N CYS A 127 -14.99 2.70 5.71
CA CYS A 127 -13.60 2.65 6.14
C CYS A 127 -13.46 2.93 7.62
N ILE A 128 -12.38 2.41 8.19
CA ILE A 128 -11.84 2.90 9.46
C ILE A 128 -10.84 4.00 9.10
N TYR A 129 -11.05 5.18 9.68
CA TYR A 129 -10.21 6.36 9.46
C TYR A 129 -9.26 6.53 10.64
N VAL A 130 -8.00 6.86 10.34
CA VAL A 130 -6.98 7.16 11.34
C VAL A 130 -6.26 8.44 10.95
N GLU A 131 -6.09 9.34 11.91
CA GLU A 131 -5.35 10.58 11.72
C GLU A 131 -4.28 10.68 12.79
N THR A 132 -3.06 11.05 12.39
CA THR A 132 -1.96 11.24 13.32
C THR A 132 -1.90 12.66 13.84
N VAL A 133 -1.25 12.85 14.98
CA VAL A 133 -0.90 14.18 15.46
C VAL A 133 0.11 14.81 14.48
N GLN A 134 0.11 16.15 14.43
CA GLN A 134 1.14 16.87 13.69
C GLN A 134 2.45 16.79 14.46
N ASP A 135 3.53 16.36 13.79
CA ASP A 135 4.84 16.25 14.42
C ASP A 135 5.52 17.65 14.52
N PRO A 136 6.67 17.75 15.23
CA PRO A 136 7.36 19.05 15.37
C PRO A 136 7.80 19.66 14.04
N GLU A 137 7.94 18.86 12.98
CA GLU A 137 8.32 19.33 11.66
C GLU A 137 7.13 19.75 10.80
N GLY A 138 5.91 19.57 11.31
CA GLY A 138 4.67 19.97 10.65
C GLY A 138 3.98 18.88 9.87
N TYR A 139 4.47 17.64 9.94
CA TYR A 139 3.88 16.52 9.18
C TYR A 139 2.80 15.82 9.98
N SER A 140 1.73 15.42 9.25
CA SER A 140 0.69 14.54 9.77
C SER A 140 0.23 13.60 8.65
N GLN A 141 -0.44 12.51 9.02
CA GLN A 141 -0.94 11.52 8.07
C GLN A 141 -2.41 11.19 8.34
N ARG A 142 -3.09 10.78 7.27
CA ARG A 142 -4.46 10.27 7.32
C ARG A 142 -4.52 8.96 6.57
N TYR A 143 -5.30 8.01 7.10
CA TYR A 143 -5.41 6.67 6.53
C TYR A 143 -6.86 6.23 6.51
N TRP A 144 -7.28 5.54 5.45
CA TRP A 144 -8.60 4.95 5.32
C TRP A 144 -8.44 3.48 4.98
N VAL A 145 -8.92 2.60 5.86
CA VAL A 145 -8.84 1.13 5.70
C VAL A 145 -10.25 0.60 5.45
N SER A 146 -10.44 -0.12 4.35
CA SER A 146 -11.73 -0.71 4.02
C SER A 146 -12.12 -1.74 5.09
N VAL A 147 -13.31 -1.60 5.67
CA VAL A 147 -13.83 -2.58 6.62
C VAL A 147 -14.11 -3.92 5.94
N GLU A 148 -14.51 -3.89 4.67
CA GLU A 148 -14.85 -5.10 3.92
C GLU A 148 -13.63 -5.92 3.53
N THR A 149 -12.56 -5.27 3.09
CA THR A 149 -11.36 -5.98 2.60
C THR A 149 -10.18 -5.95 3.56
N GLY A 150 -10.21 -5.06 4.57
CA GLY A 150 -9.06 -4.87 5.47
C GLY A 150 -7.86 -4.21 4.82
N LEU A 151 -7.98 -3.75 3.58
CA LEU A 151 -6.88 -3.12 2.84
C LEU A 151 -6.93 -1.60 2.99
N LEU A 152 -5.75 -0.97 3.02
CA LEU A 152 -5.64 0.48 2.97
C LEU A 152 -6.05 0.95 1.59
N VAL A 153 -7.10 1.77 1.51
CA VAL A 153 -7.65 2.24 0.24
C VAL A 153 -7.31 3.69 -0.07
N ALA A 154 -6.90 4.45 0.93
CA ALA A 154 -6.47 5.83 0.74
C ALA A 154 -5.54 6.23 1.87
N SER A 155 -4.62 7.13 1.56
CA SER A 155 -3.71 7.71 2.53
C SER A 155 -3.32 9.11 2.07
N GLU A 156 -3.13 10.01 3.02
CA GLU A 156 -2.65 11.36 2.76
C GLU A 156 -1.54 11.71 3.74
N ARG A 157 -0.52 12.41 3.23
CA ARG A 157 0.50 13.04 4.08
C ARG A 157 0.36 14.55 3.91
N LEU A 158 0.33 15.25 5.02
CA LEU A 158 0.16 16.69 5.04
C LEU A 158 1.40 17.35 5.65
N LEU A 159 1.74 18.52 5.12
CA LEU A 159 2.74 19.39 5.70
C LEU A 159 2.05 20.69 6.08
N GLU A 160 2.02 20.99 7.38
CA GLU A 160 1.33 22.17 7.92
C GLU A 160 -0.11 22.31 7.43
N GLY A 161 -0.81 21.16 7.34
CA GLY A 161 -2.20 21.13 6.93
C GLY A 161 -2.44 21.05 5.43
N GLU A 162 -1.40 21.13 4.60
CA GLU A 162 -1.53 21.00 3.15
C GLU A 162 -1.15 19.60 2.69
N THR A 163 -1.98 18.99 1.86
CA THR A 163 -1.71 17.64 1.33
C THR A 163 -0.54 17.69 0.36
N ILE A 164 0.52 16.94 0.66
CA ILE A 164 1.71 16.82 -0.18
C ILE A 164 1.87 15.43 -0.80
N TYR A 165 1.13 14.45 -0.30
CA TYR A 165 1.14 13.07 -0.78
C TYR A 165 -0.27 12.52 -0.68
N ARG A 166 -0.73 11.83 -1.73
CA ARG A 166 -2.02 11.15 -1.72
C ARG A 166 -1.89 9.80 -2.41
N MET A 167 -2.34 8.76 -1.73
CA MET A 167 -2.46 7.41 -2.28
C MET A 167 -3.94 7.06 -2.35
N ALA A 168 -4.37 6.51 -3.47
CA ALA A 168 -5.75 6.05 -3.63
C ALA A 168 -5.77 4.72 -4.40
N SER A 169 -6.55 3.77 -3.89
CA SER A 169 -6.85 2.52 -4.61
C SER A 169 -7.94 2.81 -5.63
N LEU A 170 -7.62 2.70 -6.92
CA LEU A 170 -8.55 3.00 -8.00
C LEU A 170 -9.48 1.84 -8.30
N THR A 171 -8.94 0.62 -8.32
CA THR A 171 -9.70 -0.59 -8.61
C THR A 171 -9.18 -1.71 -7.71
N ALA A 172 -10.05 -2.67 -7.41
CA ALA A 172 -9.66 -3.87 -6.69
C ALA A 172 -10.40 -5.06 -7.30
N ASP A 173 -9.66 -6.11 -7.63
CA ASP A 173 -10.18 -7.36 -8.14
C ASP A 173 -9.82 -8.45 -7.15
N LEU A 174 -10.83 -9.03 -6.49
CA LEU A 174 -10.65 -10.05 -5.46
C LEU A 174 -10.63 -11.48 -6.03
N SER A 175 -10.70 -11.62 -7.34
CA SER A 175 -10.58 -12.93 -7.99
C SER A 175 -9.12 -13.42 -7.92
N THR A 176 -8.94 -14.73 -8.14
CA THR A 176 -7.61 -15.33 -8.14
C THR A 176 -6.79 -14.77 -9.31
N PRO A 177 -5.63 -14.15 -9.05
CA PRO A 177 -4.76 -13.68 -10.12
C PRO A 177 -4.26 -14.84 -10.99
N SER A 178 -3.96 -14.53 -12.25
CA SER A 178 -3.36 -15.50 -13.16
C SER A 178 -1.99 -15.96 -12.65
N ALA A 179 -1.72 -17.26 -12.73
CA ALA A 179 -0.46 -17.84 -12.26
C ALA A 179 0.76 -17.28 -13.00
N ASP A 180 0.59 -16.83 -14.25
CA ASP A 180 1.69 -16.27 -15.05
C ASP A 180 2.18 -14.92 -14.53
N ARG A 181 1.42 -14.26 -13.65
CA ARG A 181 1.88 -13.02 -12.99
C ARG A 181 3.09 -13.27 -12.09
N PHE A 182 3.32 -14.51 -11.66
CA PHE A 182 4.41 -14.86 -10.76
C PHE A 182 5.45 -15.76 -11.44
N ILE A 183 5.63 -15.53 -12.75
CA ILE A 183 6.69 -16.18 -13.54
C ILE A 183 7.72 -15.10 -13.91
N LEU A 184 9.00 -15.39 -13.62
CA LEU A 184 10.09 -14.49 -13.97
C LEU A 184 10.35 -14.48 -15.48
N PRO A 185 11.00 -13.45 -16.04
CA PRO A 185 11.32 -13.38 -17.48
C PRO A 185 12.08 -14.59 -18.02
N ASP A 186 12.86 -15.28 -17.18
CA ASP A 186 13.58 -16.49 -17.58
C ASP A 186 12.72 -17.77 -17.54
N GLY A 187 11.46 -17.64 -17.18
CA GLY A 187 10.55 -18.76 -17.09
C GLY A 187 10.43 -19.41 -15.72
N THR A 188 11.17 -18.92 -14.73
CA THR A 188 11.09 -19.47 -13.37
C THR A 188 9.71 -19.23 -12.78
N VAL A 189 9.06 -20.29 -12.31
CA VAL A 189 7.74 -20.26 -11.69
C VAL A 189 7.93 -20.10 -10.19
N LEU A 190 7.39 -19.01 -9.63
CA LEU A 190 7.56 -18.69 -8.21
C LEU A 190 6.41 -19.20 -7.33
N LEU A 191 5.20 -19.28 -7.88
CA LEU A 191 4.09 -19.83 -7.12
C LEU A 191 4.34 -21.30 -6.83
N ASP A 192 4.24 -21.66 -5.58
CA ASP A 192 4.38 -23.03 -5.17
C ASP A 192 3.20 -23.84 -5.68
N THR A 193 3.57 -24.97 -6.18
CA THR A 193 2.58 -25.98 -6.52
C THR A 193 2.27 -26.84 -5.30
#